data_1e9a39dc2f8a1dbd338e376f21a25888
#
_entry.id   1e9a39dc2f8a1dbd338e376f21a25888
#
_cell.length_a   1.000
_cell.length_b   1.000
_cell.length_c   1.000
_cell.angle_alpha   90.00
_cell.angle_beta   90.00
_cell.angle_gamma   90.00
#
_symmetry.space_group_name_H-M   'P 1'
#
loop_
_entity.id
_entity.type
_entity.pdbx_description
1 polymer ?
#
loop_
_entity_poly.entity_id
_entity_poly.type
_entity_poly.pdbx_seq_one_letter_code
_entity_poly.pdbx_strand_id
1 'polypeptide(L)'
;AKTGRPRRVGPIDLVATRYGVEVQGATNIALTKLDILSYMKEIPVCAAYEIDGEITREFPFPSVLAKAKPVMEYRPGWCCDISGVRTWEDMPAAARDYVEYVEQAIGCHIGYVSVGAERESLIVR
;
A
#
# COMPACT_ATOMS: atom_id res chain seq x y z
N ALA A 1 -10.99 -10.25 12.06
CA ALA A 1 -11.43 -9.12 12.90
C ALA A 1 -11.81 -9.59 14.30
N LYS A 2 -11.69 -8.75 15.30
CA LYS A 2 -12.08 -9.07 16.70
C LYS A 2 -13.56 -9.51 16.82
N THR A 3 -14.38 -9.13 15.87
CA THR A 3 -15.83 -9.47 15.84
C THR A 3 -16.13 -10.77 15.08
N GLY A 4 -15.12 -11.51 14.60
CA GLY A 4 -15.30 -12.69 13.77
C GLY A 4 -15.85 -12.41 12.37
N ARG A 5 -16.07 -11.15 11.99
CA ARG A 5 -16.53 -10.78 10.65
C ARG A 5 -15.42 -10.93 9.64
N PRO A 6 -15.62 -11.69 8.55
CA PRO A 6 -14.64 -11.71 7.47
C PRO A 6 -14.55 -10.34 6.80
N ARG A 7 -13.34 -9.94 6.42
CA ARG A 7 -13.09 -8.73 5.65
C ARG A 7 -12.51 -9.10 4.30
N ARG A 8 -13.01 -8.48 3.26
CA ARG A 8 -12.39 -8.60 1.94
C ARG A 8 -11.07 -7.83 1.94
N VAL A 9 -10.04 -8.46 1.40
CA VAL A 9 -8.71 -7.89 1.26
C VAL A 9 -8.34 -7.94 -0.22
N GLY A 10 -7.59 -6.96 -0.67
CA GLY A 10 -7.12 -6.89 -2.05
C GLY A 10 -5.82 -6.11 -2.13
N PRO A 11 -5.27 -5.96 -3.33
CA PRO A 11 -4.12 -5.10 -3.58
C PRO A 11 -4.37 -3.66 -3.10
N ILE A 12 -3.30 -2.97 -2.75
CA ILE A 12 -3.41 -1.55 -2.42
C ILE A 12 -3.90 -0.77 -3.64
N ASP A 13 -4.84 0.13 -3.43
CA ASP A 13 -5.33 1.07 -4.43
C ASP A 13 -4.64 2.42 -4.23
N LEU A 14 -3.68 2.73 -5.09
CA LEU A 14 -2.89 3.95 -4.97
C LEU A 14 -3.67 5.21 -5.35
N VAL A 15 -4.68 5.08 -6.22
CA VAL A 15 -5.56 6.19 -6.60
C VAL A 15 -6.42 6.61 -5.42
N ALA A 16 -7.11 5.66 -4.80
CA ALA A 16 -7.95 5.92 -3.64
C ALA A 16 -7.14 6.36 -2.42
N THR A 17 -5.96 5.77 -2.20
CA THR A 17 -5.10 6.14 -1.09
C THR A 17 -4.57 7.56 -1.23
N ARG A 18 -4.11 7.94 -2.42
CA ARG A 18 -3.68 9.32 -2.71
C ARG A 18 -4.80 10.32 -2.47
N TYR A 19 -5.98 10.03 -2.97
CA TYR A 19 -7.16 10.88 -2.73
C TYR A 19 -7.45 11.03 -1.23
N GLY A 20 -7.40 9.94 -0.47
CA GLY A 20 -7.59 9.97 0.97
C GLY A 20 -6.55 10.83 1.69
N VAL A 21 -5.28 10.74 1.27
CA VAL A 21 -4.18 11.59 1.78
C VAL A 21 -4.47 13.08 1.54
N GLU A 22 -4.87 13.42 0.33
CA GLU A 22 -5.17 14.81 -0.06
C GLU A 22 -6.35 15.37 0.73
N VAL A 23 -7.45 14.63 0.82
CA VAL A 23 -8.67 15.05 1.53
C VAL A 23 -8.45 15.21 3.03
N GLN A 24 -7.64 14.34 3.63
CA GLN A 24 -7.32 14.40 5.06
C GLN A 24 -6.22 15.42 5.39
N GLY A 25 -5.51 15.92 4.40
CA GLY A 25 -4.35 16.78 4.63
C GLY A 25 -3.22 16.06 5.38
N ALA A 26 -3.08 14.76 5.15
CA ALA A 26 -2.09 13.96 5.85
C ALA A 26 -0.67 14.36 5.46
N THR A 27 0.20 14.49 6.45
CA THR A 27 1.62 14.83 6.27
C THR A 27 2.55 13.65 6.56
N ASN A 28 2.02 12.60 7.19
CA ASN A 28 2.75 11.39 7.52
C ASN A 28 1.80 10.19 7.55
N ILE A 29 2.24 9.06 7.03
CA ILE A 29 1.45 7.84 6.90
C ILE A 29 2.12 6.71 7.69
N ALA A 30 1.29 5.85 8.26
CA ALA A 30 1.69 4.56 8.78
C ALA A 30 1.24 3.45 7.81
N LEU A 31 2.20 2.80 7.17
CA LEU A 31 1.95 1.63 6.32
C LEU A 31 2.01 0.38 7.19
N THR A 32 0.87 -0.27 7.37
CA THR A 32 0.77 -1.42 8.27
C THR A 32 0.72 -2.74 7.52
N LYS A 33 1.05 -3.84 8.23
CA LYS A 33 0.94 -5.21 7.74
C LYS A 33 1.82 -5.51 6.52
N LEU A 34 3.00 -4.93 6.46
CA LEU A 34 3.93 -5.21 5.36
C LEU A 34 4.38 -6.68 5.35
N ASP A 35 4.48 -7.29 6.51
CA ASP A 35 4.85 -8.70 6.73
C ASP A 35 3.96 -9.70 6.01
N ILE A 36 2.68 -9.40 5.84
CA ILE A 36 1.75 -10.32 5.17
C ILE A 36 2.02 -10.48 3.66
N LEU A 37 2.81 -9.61 3.07
CA LEU A 37 3.19 -9.66 1.65
C LEU A 37 4.45 -10.51 1.41
N SER A 38 5.09 -10.99 2.47
CA SER A 38 6.41 -11.65 2.40
C SER A 38 6.45 -12.93 1.57
N TYR A 39 5.31 -13.58 1.35
CA TYR A 39 5.23 -14.80 0.53
C TYR A 39 5.12 -14.53 -0.97
N MET A 40 4.83 -13.30 -1.36
CA MET A 40 4.55 -12.94 -2.75
C MET A 40 5.83 -12.71 -3.54
N LYS A 41 5.95 -13.34 -4.72
CA LYS A 41 7.05 -13.07 -5.66
C LYS A 41 6.89 -11.74 -6.36
N GLU A 42 5.64 -11.40 -6.70
CA GLU A 42 5.24 -10.13 -7.26
C GLU A 42 4.05 -9.59 -6.48
N ILE A 43 4.13 -8.32 -6.10
CA ILE A 43 3.10 -7.68 -5.29
C ILE A 43 2.26 -6.80 -6.23
N PRO A 44 0.96 -7.14 -6.40
CA PRO A 44 0.07 -6.35 -7.23
C PRO A 44 -0.29 -5.03 -6.55
N VAL A 45 -0.35 -3.96 -7.33
CA VAL A 45 -0.84 -2.66 -6.91
C VAL A 45 -1.79 -2.10 -7.96
N CYS A 46 -2.86 -1.44 -7.56
CA CYS A 46 -3.69 -0.68 -8.47
C CYS A 46 -3.10 0.73 -8.64
N ALA A 47 -2.49 0.98 -9.79
CA ALA A 47 -1.75 2.22 -10.04
C ALA A 47 -2.60 3.31 -10.70
N ALA A 48 -3.68 2.92 -11.38
CA ALA A 48 -4.56 3.82 -12.11
C ALA A 48 -5.93 3.16 -12.31
N TYR A 49 -6.88 3.92 -12.84
CA TYR A 49 -8.18 3.41 -13.29
C TYR A 49 -8.34 3.60 -14.79
N GLU A 50 -8.98 2.64 -15.43
CA GLU A 50 -9.49 2.77 -16.79
C GLU A 50 -10.99 3.03 -16.73
N ILE A 51 -11.41 4.15 -17.32
CA ILE A 51 -12.82 4.57 -17.36
C ILE A 51 -13.13 4.95 -18.79
N ASP A 52 -14.10 4.25 -19.41
CA ASP A 52 -14.51 4.48 -20.81
C ASP A 52 -13.32 4.48 -21.79
N GLY A 53 -12.34 3.58 -21.57
CA GLY A 53 -11.14 3.45 -22.40
C GLY A 53 -10.01 4.43 -22.10
N GLU A 54 -10.19 5.35 -21.14
CA GLU A 54 -9.18 6.31 -20.74
C GLU A 54 -8.56 5.94 -19.39
N ILE A 55 -7.25 6.14 -19.28
CA ILE A 55 -6.49 5.91 -18.04
C ILE A 55 -6.43 7.19 -17.23
N THR A 56 -6.80 7.10 -15.95
CA THR A 56 -6.75 8.21 -15.01
C THR A 56 -6.16 7.81 -13.66
N ARG A 57 -5.50 8.74 -13.00
CA ARG A 57 -5.07 8.63 -11.60
C ARG A 57 -5.86 9.53 -10.67
N GLU A 58 -6.91 10.15 -11.18
CA GLU A 58 -7.84 10.95 -10.38
C GLU A 58 -8.95 10.07 -9.84
N PHE A 59 -9.30 10.26 -8.57
CA PHE A 59 -10.38 9.51 -7.93
C PHE A 59 -11.73 10.09 -8.38
N PRO A 60 -12.56 9.28 -9.06
CA PRO A 60 -13.78 9.78 -9.68
C PRO A 60 -14.95 9.87 -8.69
N PHE A 61 -16.03 10.52 -9.12
CA PHE A 61 -17.32 10.48 -8.42
C PHE A 61 -17.85 9.04 -8.32
N PRO A 62 -18.68 8.72 -7.31
CA PRO A 62 -19.18 7.36 -7.09
C PRO A 62 -19.84 6.72 -8.30
N SER A 63 -20.62 7.48 -9.07
CA SER A 63 -21.30 6.98 -10.28
C SER A 63 -20.31 6.60 -11.39
N VAL A 64 -19.18 7.28 -11.48
CA VAL A 64 -18.11 7.00 -12.44
C VAL A 64 -17.22 5.87 -11.92
N LEU A 65 -16.96 5.84 -10.61
CA LEU A 65 -16.18 4.79 -9.95
C LEU A 65 -16.78 3.41 -10.19
N ALA A 66 -18.10 3.30 -10.26
CA ALA A 66 -18.79 2.04 -10.55
C ALA A 66 -18.41 1.43 -11.91
N LYS A 67 -17.94 2.24 -12.85
CA LYS A 67 -17.48 1.83 -14.19
C LYS A 67 -15.98 1.62 -14.27
N ALA A 68 -15.24 2.02 -13.26
CA ALA A 68 -13.78 1.97 -13.27
C ALA A 68 -13.26 0.54 -13.25
N LYS A 69 -12.22 0.30 -14.03
CA LYS A 69 -11.45 -0.95 -14.01
C LYS A 69 -10.07 -0.64 -13.45
N PRO A 70 -9.55 -1.44 -12.52
CA PRO A 70 -8.21 -1.22 -11.99
C PRO A 70 -7.15 -1.51 -13.05
N VAL A 71 -6.18 -0.62 -13.15
CA VAL A 71 -4.96 -0.83 -13.93
C VAL A 71 -3.90 -1.34 -12.96
N MET A 72 -3.54 -2.61 -13.09
CA MET A 72 -2.64 -3.28 -12.17
C MET A 72 -1.20 -3.17 -12.63
N GLU A 73 -0.32 -2.87 -11.68
CA GLU A 73 1.13 -3.00 -11.80
C GLU A 73 1.62 -4.02 -10.78
N TYR A 74 2.79 -4.59 -11.03
CA TYR A 74 3.38 -5.63 -10.19
C TYR A 74 4.77 -5.19 -9.76
N ARG A 75 5.00 -5.22 -8.44
CA ARG A 75 6.29 -4.84 -7.85
C ARG A 75 7.03 -6.09 -7.38
N PRO A 76 8.36 -6.11 -7.47
CA PRO A 76 9.12 -7.25 -6.94
C PRO A 76 8.86 -7.48 -5.45
N GLY A 77 8.59 -8.72 -5.08
CA GLY A 77 8.47 -9.13 -3.69
C GLY A 77 9.84 -9.43 -3.07
N TRP A 78 9.89 -9.47 -1.75
CA TRP A 78 11.13 -9.78 -1.02
C TRP A 78 11.26 -11.26 -0.64
N CYS A 79 10.18 -12.03 -0.67
CA CYS A 79 10.16 -13.49 -0.50
C CYS A 79 10.90 -14.00 0.75
N CYS A 80 10.89 -13.23 1.82
CA CYS A 80 11.48 -13.60 3.10
C CYS A 80 10.68 -13.02 4.25
N ASP A 81 10.79 -13.64 5.42
CA ASP A 81 10.13 -13.15 6.64
C ASP A 81 10.80 -11.87 7.13
N ILE A 82 10.03 -10.80 7.22
CA ILE A 82 10.46 -9.50 7.73
C ILE A 82 9.89 -9.17 9.11
N SER A 83 9.17 -10.10 9.73
CA SER A 83 8.52 -9.86 11.03
C SER A 83 9.48 -9.56 12.17
N GLY A 84 10.73 -10.01 12.04
CA GLY A 84 11.82 -9.74 12.99
C GLY A 84 12.60 -8.45 12.75
N VAL A 85 12.37 -7.76 11.64
CA VAL A 85 13.08 -6.50 11.31
C VAL A 85 12.61 -5.39 12.23
N ARG A 86 13.57 -4.59 12.74
CA ARG A 86 13.29 -3.50 13.71
C ARG A 86 13.81 -2.14 13.26
N THR A 87 14.67 -2.11 12.25
CA THR A 87 15.22 -0.88 11.69
C THR A 87 15.00 -0.82 10.19
N TRP A 88 14.94 0.37 9.64
CA TRP A 88 14.77 0.57 8.19
C TRP A 88 15.95 0.01 7.39
N GLU A 89 17.15 0.14 7.92
CA GLU A 89 18.39 -0.31 7.30
C GLU A 89 18.44 -1.83 7.12
N ASP A 90 17.83 -2.58 8.05
CA ASP A 90 17.78 -4.04 8.01
C ASP A 90 16.67 -4.58 7.11
N MET A 91 15.81 -3.71 6.59
CA MET A 91 14.74 -4.09 5.68
C MET A 91 15.33 -4.55 4.33
N PRO A 92 14.85 -5.67 3.75
CA PRO A 92 15.28 -6.09 2.42
C PRO A 92 15.09 -4.99 1.37
N ALA A 93 16.01 -4.91 0.41
CA ALA A 93 15.97 -3.86 -0.62
C ALA A 93 14.64 -3.82 -1.38
N ALA A 94 14.09 -4.97 -1.75
CA ALA A 94 12.80 -5.03 -2.44
C ALA A 94 11.63 -4.49 -1.57
N ALA A 95 11.68 -4.72 -0.26
CA ALA A 95 10.68 -4.18 0.67
C ALA A 95 10.81 -2.66 0.82
N ARG A 96 12.03 -2.14 0.90
CA ARG A 96 12.28 -0.69 0.90
C ARG A 96 11.80 -0.04 -0.39
N ASP A 97 12.14 -0.63 -1.52
CA ASP A 97 11.72 -0.13 -2.85
C ASP A 97 10.18 -0.10 -2.97
N TYR A 98 9.49 -1.10 -2.44
CA TYR A 98 8.04 -1.13 -2.40
C TYR A 98 7.46 0.02 -1.58
N VAL A 99 7.97 0.25 -0.37
CA VAL A 99 7.52 1.34 0.50
C VAL A 99 7.77 2.70 -0.15
N GLU A 100 8.95 2.90 -0.72
CA GLU A 100 9.31 4.15 -1.42
C GLU A 100 8.44 4.37 -2.67
N TYR A 101 8.14 3.31 -3.41
CA TYR A 101 7.21 3.38 -4.55
C TYR A 101 5.81 3.83 -4.11
N VAL A 102 5.27 3.24 -3.05
CA VAL A 102 3.96 3.63 -2.50
C VAL A 102 4.00 5.09 -2.02
N GLU A 103 5.04 5.48 -1.30
CA GLU A 103 5.26 6.84 -0.80
C GLU A 103 5.22 7.88 -1.94
N GLN A 104 5.92 7.63 -3.03
CA GLN A 104 5.91 8.50 -4.20
C GLN A 104 4.54 8.54 -4.89
N ALA A 105 3.89 7.39 -5.02
CA ALA A 105 2.59 7.29 -5.69
C ALA A 105 1.48 8.01 -4.95
N ILE A 106 1.50 8.01 -3.62
CA ILE A 106 0.49 8.69 -2.79
C ILE A 106 0.86 10.14 -2.46
N GLY A 107 2.08 10.56 -2.76
CA GLY A 107 2.55 11.93 -2.53
C GLY A 107 2.64 12.34 -1.07
N CYS A 108 2.90 11.39 -0.16
CA CYS A 108 2.99 11.65 1.28
C CYS A 108 4.04 10.76 1.92
N HIS A 109 4.80 11.31 2.85
CA HIS A 109 5.84 10.55 3.56
C HIS A 109 5.25 9.38 4.36
N ILE A 110 5.83 8.21 4.18
CA ILE A 110 5.55 7.02 5.01
C ILE A 110 6.60 6.97 6.11
N GLY A 111 6.30 7.56 7.25
CA GLY A 111 7.23 7.63 8.39
C GLY A 111 7.22 6.40 9.29
N TYR A 112 6.20 5.57 9.17
CA TYR A 112 6.03 4.37 9.99
C TYR A 112 5.68 3.17 9.12
N VAL A 113 6.37 2.06 9.37
CA VAL A 113 6.10 0.77 8.70
C VAL A 113 5.93 -0.31 9.74
N SER A 114 4.80 -1.00 9.73
CA SER A 114 4.53 -2.10 10.67
C SER A 114 4.78 -3.45 9.98
N VAL A 115 5.55 -4.29 10.64
CA VAL A 115 5.89 -5.67 10.20
C VAL A 115 5.31 -6.74 11.11
N GLY A 116 4.38 -6.39 11.97
CA GLY A 116 3.72 -7.30 12.89
C GLY A 116 2.69 -6.59 13.74
N ALA A 117 2.03 -7.33 14.61
CA ALA A 117 0.95 -6.82 15.47
C ALA A 117 1.46 -6.13 16.74
N GLU A 118 2.69 -6.45 17.15
CA GLU A 118 3.26 -5.96 18.40
C GLU A 118 3.77 -4.53 18.25
N ARG A 119 3.83 -3.81 19.36
CA ARG A 119 4.29 -2.42 19.39
C ARG A 119 5.74 -2.28 18.87
N GLU A 120 6.58 -3.24 19.21
CA GLU A 120 7.98 -3.29 18.80
C GLU A 120 8.16 -3.60 17.31
N SER A 121 7.10 -4.04 16.64
CA SER A 121 7.10 -4.33 15.19
C SER A 121 6.90 -3.09 14.33
N LEU A 122 6.87 -1.90 14.93
CA LEU A 122 6.78 -0.63 14.23
C LEU A 122 8.17 -0.07 13.96
N ILE A 123 8.49 0.10 12.68
CA ILE A 123 9.74 0.70 12.20
C ILE A 123 9.49 2.17 11.92
N VAL A 124 10.35 3.03 12.46
CA VAL A 124 10.34 4.47 12.20
C VAL A 124 11.35 4.80 11.11
N ARG A 125 10.93 5.59 10.13
CA ARG A 125 11.77 6.05 9.03
C ARG A 125 12.18 7.50 9.23
#